data_35eaa7edcb31a02f313223107d67a3fa
#
_entry.id   35eaa7edcb31a02f313223107d67a3fa
#
_cell.length_a   1.000
_cell.length_b   1.000
_cell.length_c   1.000
_cell.angle_alpha   90.00
_cell.angle_beta   90.00
_cell.angle_gamma   90.00
#
_symmetry.space_group_name_H-M   'P 1'
#
loop_
_entity.id
_entity.type
_entity.pdbx_description
1 polymer ?
#
loop_
_entity_poly.entity_id
_entity_poly.type
_entity_poly.pdbx_seq_one_letter_code
_entity_poly.pdbx_strand_id
1 'polypeptide(L)'
;LAMMPHPERTELGDKLFSSMKEYIETSVAINEKKISYKPTEKTITDYEPHENSNVWIVDLIITDNEAVTVENALQQKGFEVEVSKQTHWEISCSKNSSATLKQIDDSGELYNSNKEYLSDLPEEKETISILIRQKEDVHCQKKFDSLTQRFKIRDLLQLKRGVVWNITIKNANFNSIFNDILDTNILHNP
;
A
#
# COMPACT_ATOMS: atom_id res chain seq x y z
N LEU A 1 1.12 -24.02 -13.86
CA LEU A 1 -0.26 -24.11 -14.35
C LEU A 1 -1.18 -23.57 -13.26
N ALA A 2 -1.99 -22.56 -13.57
CA ALA A 2 -2.99 -22.01 -12.64
C ALA A 2 -4.39 -22.40 -13.16
N MET A 3 -5.24 -22.93 -12.29
CA MET A 3 -6.61 -23.29 -12.62
C MET A 3 -7.59 -22.76 -11.58
N MET A 4 -8.62 -22.09 -12.04
CA MET A 4 -9.72 -21.60 -11.21
C MET A 4 -10.84 -22.64 -10.94
N PRO A 5 -11.23 -23.51 -11.89
CA PRO A 5 -12.19 -24.57 -11.60
C PRO A 5 -11.60 -25.64 -10.68
N HIS A 6 -12.46 -26.25 -9.89
CA HIS A 6 -12.13 -27.36 -8.99
C HIS A 6 -12.25 -28.70 -9.73
N PRO A 7 -11.20 -29.19 -10.43
CA PRO A 7 -11.27 -30.42 -11.22
C PRO A 7 -11.53 -31.64 -10.36
N GLU A 8 -11.17 -31.62 -9.07
CA GLU A 8 -11.43 -32.68 -8.09
C GLU A 8 -12.93 -32.90 -7.79
N ARG A 9 -13.79 -31.98 -8.25
CA ARG A 9 -15.25 -32.02 -8.00
C ARG A 9 -16.04 -32.55 -9.21
N THR A 10 -15.38 -32.93 -10.29
CA THR A 10 -16.03 -33.40 -11.51
C THR A 10 -15.32 -34.61 -12.08
N GLU A 11 -16.08 -35.58 -12.65
CA GLU A 11 -15.55 -36.74 -13.35
C GLU A 11 -14.65 -36.35 -14.55
N LEU A 12 -14.89 -35.20 -15.15
CA LEU A 12 -14.06 -34.67 -16.25
C LEU A 12 -12.68 -34.24 -15.78
N GLY A 13 -12.50 -34.01 -14.48
CA GLY A 13 -11.22 -33.67 -13.87
C GLY A 13 -10.23 -34.83 -13.86
N ASP A 14 -10.71 -36.06 -13.85
CA ASP A 14 -9.86 -37.25 -13.82
C ASP A 14 -8.88 -37.33 -15.00
N LYS A 15 -9.31 -36.89 -16.16
CA LYS A 15 -8.46 -36.83 -17.37
C LYS A 15 -7.30 -35.84 -17.20
N LEU A 16 -7.54 -34.75 -16.48
CA LEU A 16 -6.51 -33.78 -16.18
C LEU A 16 -5.47 -34.34 -15.21
N PHE A 17 -5.93 -34.98 -14.13
CA PHE A 17 -5.02 -35.63 -13.16
C PHE A 17 -4.23 -36.78 -13.79
N SER A 18 -4.86 -37.58 -14.67
CA SER A 18 -4.19 -38.61 -15.40
C SER A 18 -3.09 -38.04 -16.33
N SER A 19 -3.37 -36.95 -17.03
CA SER A 19 -2.38 -36.26 -17.87
C SER A 19 -1.23 -35.68 -17.07
N MET A 20 -1.51 -35.12 -15.89
CA MET A 20 -0.47 -34.62 -14.99
C MET A 20 0.41 -35.73 -14.45
N LYS A 21 -0.19 -36.86 -14.08
CA LYS A 21 0.54 -38.06 -13.64
C LYS A 21 1.45 -38.60 -14.74
N GLU A 22 0.94 -38.77 -15.94
CA GLU A 22 1.71 -39.23 -17.11
C GLU A 22 2.89 -38.28 -17.39
N TYR A 23 2.67 -36.96 -17.31
CA TYR A 23 3.72 -35.96 -17.47
C TYR A 23 4.83 -36.08 -16.43
N ILE A 24 4.48 -36.34 -15.16
CA ILE A 24 5.44 -36.56 -14.08
C ILE A 24 6.23 -37.85 -14.28
N GLU A 25 5.56 -38.94 -14.69
CA GLU A 25 6.16 -40.25 -14.86
C GLU A 25 7.07 -40.36 -16.12
N THR A 26 6.77 -39.60 -17.17
CA THR A 26 7.55 -39.64 -18.41
C THR A 26 8.87 -38.86 -18.35
N SER A 27 9.21 -38.25 -17.23
CA SER A 27 10.49 -37.53 -17.03
C SER A 27 10.87 -36.60 -18.18
N VAL A 28 9.90 -35.94 -18.78
CA VAL A 28 10.17 -34.94 -19.82
C VAL A 28 11.03 -33.87 -19.22
N ALA A 29 12.24 -33.69 -19.72
CA ALA A 29 13.13 -32.63 -19.31
C ALA A 29 12.38 -31.29 -19.38
N ILE A 30 12.08 -30.75 -18.21
CA ILE A 30 11.42 -29.44 -18.09
C ILE A 30 12.38 -28.47 -18.77
N ASN A 31 12.01 -27.95 -19.93
CA ASN A 31 12.66 -26.79 -20.49
C ASN A 31 12.37 -25.64 -19.55
N GLU A 32 13.22 -25.46 -18.56
CA GLU A 32 13.21 -24.30 -17.69
C GLU A 32 13.43 -23.06 -18.56
N LYS A 33 12.33 -22.48 -19.05
CA LYS A 33 12.39 -21.11 -19.54
C LYS A 33 12.80 -20.26 -18.35
N LYS A 34 14.08 -19.92 -18.30
CA LYS A 34 14.55 -18.92 -17.35
C LYS A 34 13.75 -17.65 -17.60
N ILE A 35 12.87 -17.33 -16.67
CA ILE A 35 12.18 -16.04 -16.66
C ILE A 35 13.26 -15.01 -16.43
N SER A 36 13.67 -14.29 -17.48
CA SER A 36 14.58 -13.16 -17.33
C SER A 36 13.75 -11.97 -16.83
N TYR A 37 13.61 -11.88 -15.51
CA TYR A 37 13.05 -10.69 -14.88
C TYR A 37 14.19 -9.69 -14.66
N LYS A 38 14.02 -8.48 -15.16
CA LYS A 38 14.84 -7.34 -14.78
C LYS A 38 14.02 -6.53 -13.79
N PRO A 39 14.44 -6.42 -12.52
CA PRO A 39 13.74 -5.58 -11.57
C PRO A 39 13.72 -4.14 -12.08
N THR A 40 12.60 -3.47 -11.91
CA THR A 40 12.50 -2.02 -12.17
C THR A 40 13.38 -1.29 -11.15
N GLU A 41 14.16 -0.33 -11.60
CA GLU A 41 14.96 0.49 -10.69
C GLU A 41 14.03 1.25 -9.75
N LYS A 42 14.33 1.19 -8.46
CA LYS A 42 13.59 1.89 -7.42
C LYS A 42 14.02 3.35 -7.45
N THR A 43 13.07 4.25 -7.66
CA THR A 43 13.31 5.68 -7.54
C THR A 43 12.70 6.18 -6.25
N ILE A 44 13.54 6.60 -5.32
CA ILE A 44 13.12 7.25 -4.08
C ILE A 44 13.32 8.75 -4.28
N THR A 45 12.28 9.51 -4.02
CA THR A 45 12.31 10.98 -4.08
C THR A 45 11.78 11.55 -2.78
N ASP A 46 12.31 12.70 -2.37
CA ASP A 46 11.74 13.43 -1.26
C ASP A 46 10.30 13.83 -1.63
N TYR A 47 9.40 13.66 -0.66
CA TYR A 47 8.02 14.03 -0.85
C TYR A 47 7.81 15.51 -0.55
N GLU A 48 7.32 16.21 -1.55
CA GLU A 48 6.81 17.57 -1.40
C GLU A 48 5.34 17.58 -1.84
N PRO A 49 4.42 18.10 -0.98
CA PRO A 49 3.03 18.25 -1.38
C PRO A 49 2.92 19.26 -2.53
N HIS A 50 1.95 19.04 -3.42
CA HIS A 50 1.69 19.98 -4.52
C HIS A 50 1.33 21.38 -3.97
N GLU A 51 1.74 22.42 -4.66
CA GLU A 51 1.36 23.80 -4.33
C GLU A 51 -0.16 23.91 -4.17
N ASN A 52 -0.60 24.56 -3.09
CA ASN A 52 -2.02 24.71 -2.72
C ASN A 52 -2.76 23.40 -2.39
N SER A 53 -2.06 22.33 -2.05
CA SER A 53 -2.67 21.14 -1.48
C SER A 53 -2.58 21.13 0.04
N ASN A 54 -3.55 20.46 0.67
CA ASN A 54 -3.56 20.18 2.10
C ASN A 54 -3.30 18.69 2.30
N VAL A 55 -2.47 18.37 3.26
CA VAL A 55 -2.14 16.99 3.61
C VAL A 55 -2.90 16.61 4.88
N TRP A 56 -3.60 15.49 4.82
CA TRP A 56 -4.19 14.85 5.99
C TRP A 56 -3.53 13.50 6.21
N ILE A 57 -3.08 13.30 7.42
CA ILE A 57 -2.58 12.01 7.89
C ILE A 57 -3.67 11.42 8.78
N VAL A 58 -4.07 10.21 8.47
CA VAL A 58 -5.14 9.51 9.19
C VAL A 58 -4.56 8.27 9.83
N ASP A 59 -4.80 8.14 11.12
CA ASP A 59 -4.35 7.02 11.94
C ASP A 59 -5.53 6.23 12.50
N LEU A 60 -5.29 4.98 12.88
CA LEU A 60 -6.27 4.12 13.51
C LEU A 60 -6.28 4.31 15.03
N ILE A 61 -7.47 4.31 15.64
CA ILE A 61 -7.62 4.31 17.11
C ILE A 61 -7.17 2.97 17.70
N ILE A 62 -7.28 1.90 16.91
CA ILE A 62 -6.92 0.54 17.30
C ILE A 62 -5.62 0.10 16.63
N THR A 63 -5.01 -0.96 17.14
CA THR A 63 -3.81 -1.54 16.53
C THR A 63 -4.06 -1.93 15.07
N ASP A 64 -3.17 -1.47 14.17
CA ASP A 64 -3.20 -1.87 12.77
C ASP A 64 -2.55 -3.24 12.59
N ASN A 65 -3.38 -4.26 12.30
CA ASN A 65 -2.90 -5.62 12.10
C ASN A 65 -2.00 -5.77 10.87
N GLU A 66 -2.14 -4.90 9.87
CA GLU A 66 -1.27 -4.90 8.69
C GLU A 66 0.13 -4.40 9.08
N ALA A 67 0.22 -3.34 9.88
CA ALA A 67 1.48 -2.85 10.41
C ALA A 67 2.19 -3.92 11.26
N VAL A 68 1.46 -4.57 12.15
CA VAL A 68 1.99 -5.70 12.96
C VAL A 68 2.49 -6.84 12.09
N THR A 69 1.78 -7.16 11.01
CA THR A 69 2.19 -8.23 10.08
C THR A 69 3.48 -7.88 9.35
N VAL A 70 3.60 -6.63 8.89
CA VAL A 70 4.80 -6.12 8.23
C VAL A 70 5.98 -6.08 9.21
N GLU A 71 5.76 -5.59 10.42
CA GLU A 71 6.78 -5.59 11.49
C GLU A 71 7.31 -7.00 11.75
N ASN A 72 6.42 -7.96 11.98
CA ASN A 72 6.80 -9.35 12.20
C ASN A 72 7.58 -9.94 11.01
N ALA A 73 7.19 -9.63 9.78
CA ALA A 73 7.87 -10.11 8.58
C ALA A 73 9.28 -9.53 8.46
N LEU A 74 9.48 -8.27 8.82
CA LEU A 74 10.81 -7.63 8.85
C LEU A 74 11.67 -8.18 9.99
N GLN A 75 11.10 -8.38 11.18
CA GLN A 75 11.79 -8.96 12.32
C GLN A 75 12.24 -10.40 12.05
N GLN A 76 11.43 -11.21 11.36
CA GLN A 76 11.82 -12.56 10.93
C GLN A 76 13.00 -12.56 9.94
N LYS A 77 13.21 -11.47 9.22
CA LYS A 77 14.40 -11.27 8.36
C LYS A 77 15.60 -10.73 9.13
N GLY A 78 15.47 -10.49 10.43
CA GLY A 78 16.55 -10.05 11.31
C GLY A 78 16.66 -8.53 11.48
N PHE A 79 15.67 -7.75 11.04
CA PHE A 79 15.64 -6.31 11.28
C PHE A 79 15.03 -5.98 12.66
N GLU A 80 15.73 -5.19 13.46
CA GLU A 80 15.22 -4.68 14.74
C GLU A 80 14.47 -3.36 14.48
N VAL A 81 13.20 -3.45 14.14
CA VAL A 81 12.36 -2.31 13.76
C VAL A 81 11.02 -2.34 14.48
N GLU A 82 10.43 -1.17 14.64
CA GLU A 82 9.01 -0.96 14.94
C GLU A 82 8.34 -0.34 13.72
N VAL A 83 7.15 -0.79 13.38
CA VAL A 83 6.44 -0.35 12.18
C VAL A 83 5.05 0.14 12.55
N SER A 84 4.72 1.34 12.10
CA SER A 84 3.35 1.85 12.10
C SER A 84 2.92 2.25 10.70
N LYS A 85 1.61 2.31 10.48
CA LYS A 85 1.03 2.63 9.18
C LYS A 85 -0.04 3.68 9.35
N GLN A 86 -0.02 4.68 8.48
CA GLN A 86 -1.01 5.75 8.41
C GLN A 86 -1.52 5.91 6.98
N THR A 87 -2.72 6.43 6.81
CA THR A 87 -3.26 6.79 5.50
C THR A 87 -2.97 8.26 5.23
N HIS A 88 -2.43 8.52 4.05
CA HIS A 88 -2.10 9.85 3.57
C HIS A 88 -3.12 10.30 2.53
N TRP A 89 -3.68 11.48 2.73
CA TRP A 89 -4.50 12.17 1.74
C TRP A 89 -3.86 13.50 1.36
N GLU A 90 -3.73 13.76 0.06
CA GLU A 90 -3.35 15.05 -0.48
C GLU A 90 -4.55 15.64 -1.23
N ILE A 91 -5.04 16.77 -0.74
CA ILE A 91 -6.30 17.39 -1.13
C ILE A 91 -6.01 18.72 -1.78
N SER A 92 -6.24 18.86 -3.08
CA SER A 92 -6.06 20.12 -3.80
C SER A 92 -7.41 20.79 -4.03
N CYS A 93 -7.52 22.05 -3.64
CA CYS A 93 -8.74 22.86 -3.75
C CYS A 93 -8.51 24.11 -4.61
N SER A 94 -9.55 24.58 -5.32
CA SER A 94 -9.46 25.75 -6.18
C SER A 94 -9.46 27.06 -5.40
N LYS A 95 -10.35 27.19 -4.43
CA LYS A 95 -10.56 28.37 -3.59
C LYS A 95 -11.09 27.97 -2.24
N ASN A 96 -10.97 28.88 -1.25
CA ASN A 96 -11.54 28.69 0.10
C ASN A 96 -11.20 27.32 0.72
N SER A 97 -9.93 26.98 0.74
CA SER A 97 -9.48 25.65 1.17
C SER A 97 -10.05 25.25 2.55
N SER A 98 -10.13 26.17 3.52
CA SER A 98 -10.64 25.87 4.85
C SER A 98 -12.13 25.48 4.87
N ALA A 99 -12.98 26.14 4.07
CA ALA A 99 -14.40 25.81 3.98
C ALA A 99 -14.60 24.47 3.26
N THR A 100 -13.85 24.24 2.18
CA THR A 100 -13.88 23.00 1.43
C THR A 100 -13.37 21.82 2.27
N LEU A 101 -12.27 21.99 3.00
CA LEU A 101 -11.74 21.00 3.91
C LEU A 101 -12.73 20.63 5.01
N LYS A 102 -13.45 21.64 5.57
CA LYS A 102 -14.50 21.38 6.53
C LYS A 102 -15.64 20.57 5.94
N GLN A 103 -16.08 20.86 4.71
CA GLN A 103 -17.11 20.05 4.02
C GLN A 103 -16.65 18.60 3.80
N ILE A 104 -15.39 18.40 3.47
CA ILE A 104 -14.80 17.06 3.31
C ILE A 104 -14.79 16.32 4.65
N ASP A 105 -14.39 17.00 5.72
CA ASP A 105 -14.39 16.46 7.08
C ASP A 105 -15.79 16.07 7.53
N ASP A 106 -16.74 17.00 7.41
CA ASP A 106 -18.16 16.77 7.75
C ASP A 106 -18.79 15.62 6.93
N SER A 107 -18.26 15.31 5.75
CA SER A 107 -18.75 14.20 4.92
C SER A 107 -18.42 12.82 5.46
N GLY A 108 -17.35 12.69 6.24
CA GLY A 108 -16.82 11.42 6.75
C GLY A 108 -16.32 10.45 5.66
N GLU A 109 -16.09 10.95 4.42
CA GLU A 109 -15.69 10.09 3.29
C GLU A 109 -14.24 9.67 3.34
N LEU A 110 -13.33 10.52 3.80
CA LEU A 110 -11.90 10.22 3.77
C LEU A 110 -11.44 9.38 4.96
N TYR A 111 -12.13 9.49 6.09
CA TYR A 111 -11.88 8.67 7.26
C TYR A 111 -13.13 8.50 8.11
N ASN A 112 -13.15 7.47 8.94
CA ASN A 112 -14.27 7.17 9.83
C ASN A 112 -13.91 7.54 11.27
N SER A 113 -14.47 8.63 11.78
CA SER A 113 -14.17 9.16 13.12
C SER A 113 -14.44 8.20 14.29
N ASN A 114 -15.16 7.07 14.06
CA ASN A 114 -15.33 6.03 15.07
C ASN A 114 -14.13 5.06 15.16
N LYS A 115 -13.25 5.05 14.16
CA LYS A 115 -12.12 4.12 14.04
C LYS A 115 -10.80 4.81 13.75
N GLU A 116 -10.87 6.01 13.25
CA GLU A 116 -9.74 6.75 12.69
C GLU A 116 -9.76 8.20 13.18
N TYR A 117 -8.63 8.84 13.18
CA TYR A 117 -8.49 10.24 13.55
C TYR A 117 -7.39 10.92 12.72
N LEU A 118 -7.48 12.24 12.61
CA LEU A 118 -6.42 13.04 11.99
C LEU A 118 -5.24 13.11 12.96
N SER A 119 -4.05 12.83 12.46
CA SER A 119 -2.81 12.86 13.21
C SER A 119 -1.70 13.55 12.40
N ASP A 120 -0.52 13.61 12.98
CA ASP A 120 0.69 14.09 12.31
C ASP A 120 1.65 12.92 12.06
N LEU A 121 2.66 13.13 11.22
CA LEU A 121 3.76 12.19 11.06
C LEU A 121 4.63 12.20 12.34
N PRO A 122 5.20 11.05 12.72
CA PRO A 122 6.11 10.99 13.86
C PRO A 122 7.37 11.85 13.62
N GLU A 123 7.74 12.66 14.62
CA GLU A 123 8.93 13.54 14.56
C GLU A 123 10.18 12.91 15.17
N GLU A 124 10.17 11.61 15.44
CA GLU A 124 11.28 10.90 16.06
C GLU A 124 12.48 10.79 15.12
N LYS A 125 13.68 11.10 15.61
CA LYS A 125 14.92 11.13 14.81
C LYS A 125 15.32 9.77 14.21
N GLU A 126 14.82 8.68 14.79
CA GLU A 126 15.11 7.31 14.38
C GLU A 126 14.01 6.71 13.50
N THR A 127 13.01 7.52 13.12
CA THR A 127 11.87 7.08 12.31
C THR A 127 11.96 7.64 10.89
N ILE A 128 11.81 6.76 9.91
CA ILE A 128 11.62 7.13 8.49
C ILE A 128 10.17 6.92 8.12
N SER A 129 9.57 7.94 7.51
CA SER A 129 8.24 7.86 6.92
C SER A 129 8.34 7.66 5.41
N ILE A 130 7.78 6.56 4.90
CA ILE A 130 7.79 6.21 3.48
C ILE A 130 6.38 6.31 2.94
N LEU A 131 6.16 7.24 2.01
CA LEU A 131 4.88 7.37 1.32
C LEU A 131 4.84 6.46 0.08
N ILE A 132 3.89 5.56 0.04
CA ILE A 132 3.65 4.66 -1.09
C ILE A 132 2.28 4.97 -1.69
N ARG A 133 2.25 5.19 -3.01
CA ARG A 133 1.04 5.44 -3.79
C ARG A 133 0.86 4.39 -4.87
N GLN A 134 -0.38 3.96 -5.07
CA GLN A 134 -0.73 3.11 -6.20
C GLN A 134 -0.74 3.95 -7.48
N LYS A 135 -0.26 3.39 -8.59
CA LYS A 135 -0.31 4.04 -9.90
C LYS A 135 -1.75 4.29 -10.35
N GLU A 136 -2.64 3.33 -10.10
CA GLU A 136 -4.07 3.42 -10.37
C GLU A 136 -4.82 3.11 -9.08
N ASP A 137 -5.22 4.14 -8.34
CA ASP A 137 -5.97 4.01 -7.09
C ASP A 137 -7.47 4.18 -7.35
N VAL A 138 -8.13 3.07 -7.67
CA VAL A 138 -9.60 3.02 -7.87
C VAL A 138 -10.37 3.43 -6.62
N HIS A 139 -9.81 3.17 -5.43
CA HIS A 139 -10.44 3.56 -4.17
C HIS A 139 -10.43 5.08 -4.00
N CYS A 140 -9.29 5.71 -4.27
CA CYS A 140 -9.16 7.17 -4.26
C CYS A 140 -10.13 7.81 -5.27
N GLN A 141 -10.23 7.26 -6.49
CA GLN A 141 -11.14 7.76 -7.51
C GLN A 141 -12.61 7.69 -7.05
N LYS A 142 -13.03 6.59 -6.46
CA LYS A 142 -14.40 6.45 -5.91
C LYS A 142 -14.70 7.48 -4.81
N LYS A 143 -13.71 7.78 -3.95
CA LYS A 143 -13.86 8.80 -2.92
C LYS A 143 -13.97 10.19 -3.53
N PHE A 144 -13.15 10.50 -4.53
CA PHE A 144 -13.23 11.74 -5.28
C PHE A 144 -14.60 11.92 -5.94
N ASP A 145 -15.11 10.88 -6.62
CA ASP A 145 -16.43 10.90 -7.27
C ASP A 145 -17.56 11.07 -6.24
N SER A 146 -17.48 10.41 -5.07
CA SER A 146 -18.42 10.60 -3.99
C SER A 146 -18.43 12.05 -3.48
N LEU A 147 -17.27 12.61 -3.19
CA LEU A 147 -17.16 13.99 -2.70
C LEU A 147 -17.68 15.00 -3.71
N THR A 148 -17.39 14.82 -5.00
CA THR A 148 -17.78 15.77 -6.05
C THR A 148 -19.23 15.59 -6.52
N GLN A 149 -19.71 14.36 -6.66
CA GLN A 149 -21.04 14.08 -7.24
C GLN A 149 -22.12 13.98 -6.17
N ARG A 150 -21.87 13.25 -5.07
CA ARG A 150 -22.85 13.04 -4.00
C ARG A 150 -22.88 14.22 -3.04
N PHE A 151 -21.72 14.64 -2.52
CA PHE A 151 -21.61 15.78 -1.59
C PHE A 151 -21.54 17.13 -2.29
N LYS A 152 -21.38 17.16 -3.62
CA LYS A 152 -21.35 18.37 -4.47
C LYS A 152 -20.26 19.37 -4.10
N ILE A 153 -19.13 18.90 -3.61
CA ILE A 153 -17.98 19.71 -3.26
C ILE A 153 -17.25 20.09 -4.55
N ARG A 154 -17.60 21.24 -5.13
CA ARG A 154 -17.12 21.67 -6.45
C ARG A 154 -15.71 22.23 -6.45
N ASP A 155 -15.24 22.70 -5.30
CA ASP A 155 -13.91 23.30 -5.15
C ASP A 155 -12.81 22.26 -4.95
N LEU A 156 -13.14 20.97 -4.84
CA LEU A 156 -12.18 19.87 -4.83
C LEU A 156 -11.67 19.61 -6.26
N LEU A 157 -10.40 19.89 -6.51
CA LEU A 157 -9.78 19.74 -7.83
C LEU A 157 -9.11 18.38 -8.00
N GLN A 158 -8.39 17.94 -6.98
CA GLN A 158 -7.63 16.70 -7.00
C GLN A 158 -7.61 16.06 -5.62
N LEU A 159 -7.67 14.75 -5.61
CA LEU A 159 -7.47 13.93 -4.44
C LEU A 159 -6.43 12.86 -4.76
N LYS A 160 -5.42 12.71 -3.90
CA LYS A 160 -4.47 11.61 -3.99
C LYS A 160 -4.43 10.89 -2.66
N ARG A 161 -4.36 9.58 -2.72
CA ARG A 161 -4.22 8.71 -1.54
C ARG A 161 -2.87 8.04 -1.55
N GLY A 162 -2.37 7.74 -0.39
CA GLY A 162 -1.19 6.90 -0.18
C GLY A 162 -1.23 6.22 1.18
N VAL A 163 -0.30 5.33 1.37
CA VAL A 163 -0.01 4.70 2.66
C VAL A 163 1.35 5.22 3.11
N VAL A 164 1.44 5.69 4.33
CA VAL A 164 2.71 6.03 4.97
C VAL A 164 3.09 4.90 5.91
N TRP A 165 4.26 4.34 5.68
CA TRP A 165 4.92 3.42 6.58
C TRP A 165 5.95 4.17 7.39
N ASN A 166 5.76 4.22 8.70
CA ASN A 166 6.73 4.78 9.63
C ASN A 166 7.54 3.63 10.21
N ILE A 167 8.84 3.65 9.97
CA ILE A 167 9.76 2.61 10.39
C ILE A 167 10.77 3.22 11.35
N THR A 168 10.70 2.83 12.60
CA THR A 168 11.66 3.20 13.63
C THR A 168 12.74 2.14 13.70
N ILE A 169 13.99 2.54 13.45
CA ILE A 169 15.16 1.64 13.39
C ILE A 169 15.99 1.85 14.65
N LYS A 170 16.12 0.81 15.47
CA LYS A 170 16.80 0.87 16.78
C LYS A 170 18.33 0.80 16.71
N ASN A 171 18.92 0.69 15.52
CA ASN A 171 20.36 0.46 15.31
C ASN A 171 21.11 1.63 14.69
N ALA A 172 22.43 1.73 14.98
CA ALA A 172 23.30 2.82 14.57
C ALA A 172 23.55 2.95 13.04
N ASN A 173 23.27 1.93 12.23
CA ASN A 173 23.51 1.92 10.78
C ASN A 173 22.25 2.18 9.96
N PHE A 174 21.57 3.24 10.28
CA PHE A 174 20.26 3.63 9.77
C PHE A 174 20.10 3.54 8.24
N ASN A 175 20.99 4.20 7.47
CA ASN A 175 20.87 4.25 6.00
C ASN A 175 21.07 2.89 5.30
N SER A 176 21.95 2.05 5.84
CA SER A 176 22.17 0.72 5.27
C SER A 176 20.96 -0.17 5.50
N ILE A 177 20.45 -0.19 6.74
CA ILE A 177 19.27 -0.98 7.13
C ILE A 177 18.03 -0.55 6.35
N PHE A 178 17.86 0.75 6.13
CA PHE A 178 16.77 1.27 5.33
C PHE A 178 16.76 0.73 3.90
N ASN A 179 17.91 0.76 3.21
CA ASN A 179 18.04 0.21 1.86
C ASN A 179 17.75 -1.31 1.84
N ASP A 180 18.28 -2.04 2.83
CA ASP A 180 18.04 -3.48 2.95
C ASP A 180 16.55 -3.79 3.17
N ILE A 181 15.83 -2.98 3.95
CA ILE A 181 14.37 -3.10 4.13
C ILE A 181 13.64 -2.87 2.82
N LEU A 182 13.99 -1.83 2.06
CA LEU A 182 13.39 -1.56 0.75
C LEU A 182 13.63 -2.71 -0.23
N ASP A 183 14.79 -3.36 -0.16
CA ASP A 183 15.13 -4.49 -1.03
C ASP A 183 14.36 -5.77 -0.70
N THR A 184 13.72 -5.83 0.47
CA THR A 184 12.81 -6.95 0.78
C THR A 184 11.54 -6.96 -0.06
N ASN A 185 11.14 -5.83 -0.67
CA ASN A 185 9.87 -5.61 -1.36
C ASN A 185 8.61 -5.91 -0.50
N ILE A 186 8.73 -5.90 0.82
CA ILE A 186 7.60 -6.13 1.74
C ILE A 186 6.68 -4.92 1.76
N LEU A 187 7.24 -3.71 1.73
CA LEU A 187 6.47 -2.46 1.81
C LEU A 187 5.81 -2.09 0.48
N HIS A 188 6.41 -2.43 -0.63
CA HIS A 188 5.97 -2.00 -1.97
C HIS A 188 6.27 -3.07 -3.02
N ASN A 189 5.52 -3.00 -4.12
CA ASN A 189 5.79 -3.77 -5.32
C ASN A 189 6.34 -2.79 -6.39
N PRO A 190 7.61 -2.95 -6.83
CA PRO A 190 8.26 -2.05 -7.79
C PRO A 190 7.65 -2.06 -9.19
#